data_80cc35bcf9382a8a001a0365485c4309
#
_entry.id   80cc35bcf9382a8a001a0365485c4309
#
_cell.length_a   1.000
_cell.length_b   1.000
_cell.length_c   1.000
_cell.angle_alpha   90.00
_cell.angle_beta   90.00
_cell.angle_gamma   90.00
#
_symmetry.space_group_name_H-M   'P 1'
#
loop_
_entity.id
_entity.type
_entity.pdbx_description
1 polymer ?
#
loop_
_entity_poly.entity_id
_entity_poly.type
_entity_poly.pdbx_seq_one_letter_code
_entity_poly.pdbx_strand_id
1 'polypeptide(L)'
;EEKNNTYDQFKRKENFSYSVLVENKEQLSAVCAYVEKRETENIKIARIYAESNIFQEDIPGYIEKLKKKKIEFYLALPHVFRKGSAERIEKCISRFSEKELDGVLIRNWEQYTLLCQLQFDKKVISDDNLYVFNRFSKEFMKKAGFSEFTAPAELNESELKILGLETAE
;
A
#
# COMPACT_ATOMS: atom_id res chain seq x y z
N GLU A 1 -15.72 39.69 24.14
CA GLU A 1 -16.12 38.80 23.02
C GLU A 1 -14.92 37.94 22.64
N GLU A 2 -14.80 36.76 23.25
CA GLU A 2 -13.78 35.77 22.94
C GLU A 2 -14.18 35.12 21.60
N LYS A 3 -13.41 35.41 20.56
CA LYS A 3 -13.47 34.63 19.31
C LYS A 3 -12.93 33.23 19.59
N ASN A 4 -13.80 32.31 19.90
CA ASN A 4 -13.47 30.89 19.93
C ASN A 4 -12.90 30.47 18.57
N ASN A 5 -11.62 30.18 18.56
CA ASN A 5 -10.87 29.78 17.39
C ASN A 5 -11.26 28.35 17.03
N THR A 6 -12.13 28.21 16.05
CA THR A 6 -12.69 26.93 15.56
C THR A 6 -11.61 25.95 15.04
N TYR A 7 -10.39 26.42 14.84
CA TYR A 7 -9.26 25.60 14.40
C TYR A 7 -8.69 24.65 15.47
N ASP A 8 -8.91 24.92 16.77
CA ASP A 8 -8.39 24.05 17.84
C ASP A 8 -9.23 22.77 18.06
N GLN A 9 -10.42 22.68 17.48
CA GLN A 9 -11.26 21.47 17.57
C GLN A 9 -10.79 20.34 16.64
N PHE A 10 -9.90 20.61 15.69
CA PHE A 10 -9.35 19.62 14.76
C PHE A 10 -8.05 18.97 15.22
N LYS A 11 -7.57 19.23 16.41
CA LYS A 11 -6.51 18.41 17.02
C LYS A 11 -7.05 17.06 17.49
N ARG A 12 -7.48 16.24 16.53
CA ARG A 12 -7.64 14.82 16.77
C ARG A 12 -6.25 14.25 17.03
N LYS A 13 -6.02 13.77 18.24
CA LYS A 13 -4.91 12.85 18.57
C LYS A 13 -5.20 11.48 17.97
N GLU A 14 -5.40 11.39 16.69
CA GLU A 14 -5.46 10.12 16.00
C GLU A 14 -4.03 9.76 15.63
N ASN A 15 -3.58 8.61 16.10
CA ASN A 15 -2.31 8.02 15.70
C ASN A 15 -2.45 7.53 14.26
N PHE A 16 -2.38 8.42 13.29
CA PHE A 16 -2.37 8.05 11.88
C PHE A 16 -1.08 7.29 11.57
N SER A 17 -1.22 6.23 10.81
CA SER A 17 -0.11 5.58 10.14
C SER A 17 -0.21 5.86 8.64
N TYR A 18 0.92 6.12 8.04
CA TYR A 18 1.01 6.45 6.63
C TYR A 18 1.53 5.25 5.83
N SER A 19 0.92 5.03 4.68
CA SER A 19 1.47 4.20 3.62
C SER A 19 2.16 5.11 2.61
N VAL A 20 3.34 4.73 2.16
CA VAL A 20 4.16 5.54 1.25
C VAL A 20 4.41 4.77 -0.02
N LEU A 21 4.02 5.32 -1.16
CA LEU A 21 4.39 4.82 -2.48
C LEU A 21 5.74 5.41 -2.91
N VAL A 22 6.65 4.56 -3.35
CA VAL A 22 7.96 4.95 -3.88
C VAL A 22 8.13 4.42 -5.30
N GLU A 23 8.56 5.29 -6.19
CA GLU A 23 8.68 5.03 -7.63
C GLU A 23 10.13 4.76 -8.08
N ASN A 24 11.10 5.14 -7.25
CA ASN A 24 12.51 4.99 -7.56
C ASN A 24 13.35 4.74 -6.29
N LYS A 25 14.60 4.34 -6.49
CA LYS A 25 15.52 4.00 -5.40
C LYS A 25 15.89 5.20 -4.52
N GLU A 26 15.96 6.38 -5.10
CA GLU A 26 16.27 7.61 -4.38
C GLU A 26 15.17 7.91 -3.36
N GLN A 27 13.89 7.78 -3.74
CA GLN A 27 12.76 7.92 -2.83
C GLN A 27 12.78 6.84 -1.74
N LEU A 28 13.04 5.59 -2.08
CA LEU A 28 13.17 4.49 -1.10
C LEU A 28 14.29 4.77 -0.11
N SER A 29 15.46 5.22 -0.60
CA SER A 29 16.59 5.61 0.24
C SER A 29 16.24 6.76 1.19
N ALA A 30 15.54 7.78 0.68
CA ALA A 30 15.10 8.92 1.49
C ALA A 30 14.12 8.50 2.60
N VAL A 31 13.15 7.63 2.30
CA VAL A 31 12.22 7.10 3.29
C VAL A 31 12.95 6.26 4.33
N CYS A 32 13.89 5.40 3.95
CA CYS A 32 14.69 4.63 4.88
C CYS A 32 15.52 5.52 5.81
N ALA A 33 16.15 6.56 5.25
CA ALA A 33 16.91 7.54 6.05
C ALA A 33 16.03 8.31 7.03
N TYR A 34 14.80 8.66 6.61
CA TYR A 34 13.81 9.29 7.48
C TYR A 34 13.43 8.39 8.65
N VAL A 35 13.08 7.14 8.37
CA VAL A 35 12.67 6.16 9.39
C VAL A 35 13.82 5.83 10.38
N GLU A 36 15.08 5.85 9.93
CA GLU A 36 16.23 5.64 10.79
C GLU A 36 16.49 6.81 11.77
N LYS A 37 16.24 8.04 11.32
CA LYS A 37 16.58 9.26 12.08
C LYS A 37 15.53 9.65 13.10
N ARG A 38 14.27 9.22 12.96
CA ARG A 38 13.14 9.77 13.73
C ARG A 38 12.48 8.73 14.64
N GLU A 39 12.90 8.70 15.90
CA GLU A 39 12.23 7.93 16.96
C GLU A 39 11.10 8.72 17.65
N THR A 40 10.96 10.02 17.41
CA THR A 40 10.16 10.93 18.27
C THR A 40 9.08 11.75 17.55
N GLU A 41 8.85 11.56 16.25
CA GLU A 41 7.84 12.36 15.54
C GLU A 41 6.48 11.65 15.40
N ASN A 42 5.43 12.47 15.37
CA ASN A 42 4.02 12.05 15.31
C ASN A 42 3.62 11.34 13.98
N ILE A 43 4.54 11.19 13.04
CA ILE A 43 4.30 10.54 11.74
C ILE A 43 4.83 9.12 11.79
N LYS A 44 3.92 8.16 11.82
CA LYS A 44 4.25 6.74 11.77
C LYS A 44 4.06 6.22 10.35
N ILE A 45 5.14 5.75 9.72
CA ILE A 45 5.06 4.99 8.48
C ILE A 45 4.82 3.52 8.85
N ALA A 46 3.71 2.96 8.40
CA ALA A 46 3.36 1.56 8.63
C ALA A 46 3.77 0.68 7.45
N ARG A 47 3.75 1.23 6.23
CA ARG A 47 3.84 0.46 5.01
C ARG A 47 4.55 1.23 3.89
N ILE A 48 5.28 0.50 3.05
CA ILE A 48 5.86 1.02 1.82
C ILE A 48 5.39 0.17 0.66
N TYR A 49 4.88 0.85 -0.36
CA TYR A 49 4.60 0.30 -1.68
C TYR A 49 5.72 0.72 -2.63
N ALA A 50 6.41 -0.24 -3.21
CA ALA A 50 7.49 0.03 -4.15
C ALA A 50 7.09 -0.37 -5.57
N GLU A 51 7.20 0.55 -6.51
CA GLU A 51 6.91 0.30 -7.92
C GLU A 51 7.83 -0.78 -8.51
N SER A 52 7.28 -1.61 -9.38
CA SER A 52 7.98 -2.78 -9.93
C SER A 52 9.25 -2.45 -10.73
N ASN A 53 9.42 -1.21 -11.18
CA ASN A 53 10.63 -0.75 -11.86
C ASN A 53 11.84 -0.60 -10.93
N ILE A 54 11.62 -0.37 -9.62
CA ILE A 54 12.70 -0.26 -8.62
C ILE A 54 13.49 -1.58 -8.51
N PHE A 55 12.84 -2.70 -8.79
CA PHE A 55 13.40 -4.04 -8.58
C PHE A 55 14.47 -4.48 -9.58
N GLN A 56 14.82 -3.62 -10.50
CA GLN A 56 16.03 -3.84 -11.34
C GLN A 56 17.32 -3.52 -10.58
N GLU A 57 17.19 -2.86 -9.43
CA GLU A 57 18.32 -2.42 -8.61
C GLU A 57 18.47 -3.31 -7.36
N ASP A 58 19.61 -3.18 -6.68
CA ASP A 58 19.86 -3.88 -5.42
C ASP A 58 19.17 -3.14 -4.27
N ILE A 59 18.05 -3.71 -3.77
CA ILE A 59 17.27 -3.13 -2.68
C ILE A 59 17.19 -3.98 -1.39
N PRO A 60 17.76 -5.20 -1.29
CA PRO A 60 17.60 -6.02 -0.09
C PRO A 60 18.02 -5.32 1.20
N GLY A 61 19.08 -4.53 1.16
CA GLY A 61 19.54 -3.76 2.33
C GLY A 61 18.53 -2.73 2.84
N TYR A 62 17.72 -2.15 1.96
CA TYR A 62 16.63 -1.24 2.36
C TYR A 62 15.48 -2.00 3.00
N ILE A 63 15.10 -3.14 2.44
CA ILE A 63 14.03 -3.99 2.99
C ILE A 63 14.39 -4.46 4.40
N GLU A 64 15.62 -4.90 4.63
CA GLU A 64 16.09 -5.31 5.96
C GLU A 64 15.94 -4.18 7.00
N LYS A 65 16.29 -2.94 6.63
CA LYS A 65 16.12 -1.75 7.48
C LYS A 65 14.65 -1.52 7.84
N LEU A 66 13.74 -1.61 6.86
CA LEU A 66 12.31 -1.45 7.06
C LEU A 66 11.75 -2.53 7.98
N LYS A 67 12.13 -3.78 7.77
CA LYS A 67 11.71 -4.91 8.60
C LYS A 67 12.17 -4.77 10.05
N LYS A 68 13.38 -4.30 10.31
CA LYS A 68 13.87 -3.99 11.68
C LYS A 68 12.98 -2.96 12.39
N LYS A 69 12.36 -2.04 11.65
CA LYS A 69 11.41 -1.03 12.16
C LYS A 69 9.95 -1.49 12.11
N LYS A 70 9.69 -2.76 11.76
CA LYS A 70 8.34 -3.36 11.62
C LYS A 70 7.46 -2.63 10.59
N ILE A 71 8.08 -2.14 9.51
CA ILE A 71 7.39 -1.51 8.39
C ILE A 71 7.13 -2.60 7.35
N GLU A 72 5.88 -2.73 6.92
CA GLU A 72 5.50 -3.67 5.86
C GLU A 72 6.02 -3.19 4.50
N PHE A 73 6.42 -4.14 3.65
CA PHE A 73 6.95 -3.86 2.33
C PHE A 73 6.15 -4.61 1.25
N TYR A 74 5.57 -3.88 0.33
CA TYR A 74 4.72 -4.38 -0.75
C TYR A 74 5.28 -4.01 -2.12
N LEU A 75 5.10 -4.92 -3.06
CA LEU A 75 5.35 -4.66 -4.47
C LEU A 75 4.10 -4.01 -5.09
N ALA A 76 4.21 -2.77 -5.57
CA ALA A 76 3.16 -2.14 -6.37
C ALA A 76 3.30 -2.60 -7.83
N LEU A 77 2.28 -3.29 -8.35
CA LEU A 77 2.27 -3.77 -9.71
C LEU A 77 1.95 -2.63 -10.69
N PRO A 78 2.44 -2.68 -11.94
CA PRO A 78 2.34 -1.56 -12.87
C PRO A 78 0.87 -1.23 -13.22
N HIS A 79 0.54 0.05 -13.42
CA HIS A 79 -0.80 0.46 -13.84
C HIS A 79 -1.26 -0.20 -15.14
N VAL A 80 -0.35 -0.43 -16.07
CA VAL A 80 -0.66 -0.98 -17.38
C VAL A 80 -0.16 -2.41 -17.49
N PHE A 81 -1.08 -3.33 -17.71
CA PHE A 81 -0.80 -4.74 -17.97
C PHE A 81 -0.78 -4.98 -19.49
N ARG A 82 0.38 -5.34 -20.03
CA ARG A 82 0.59 -5.58 -21.46
C ARG A 82 1.24 -6.94 -21.69
N LYS A 83 1.36 -7.33 -22.96
CA LYS A 83 2.11 -8.54 -23.36
C LYS A 83 3.52 -8.53 -22.74
N GLY A 84 3.90 -9.59 -22.07
CA GLY A 84 5.15 -9.72 -21.34
C GLY A 84 5.15 -9.13 -19.91
N SER A 85 4.05 -8.49 -19.47
CA SER A 85 3.93 -8.03 -18.08
C SER A 85 3.89 -9.19 -17.08
N ALA A 86 3.21 -10.29 -17.44
CA ALA A 86 3.10 -11.47 -16.58
C ALA A 86 4.48 -12.04 -16.22
N GLU A 87 5.34 -12.29 -17.22
CA GLU A 87 6.69 -12.83 -17.01
C GLU A 87 7.56 -11.89 -16.16
N ARG A 88 7.40 -10.56 -16.35
CA ARG A 88 8.15 -9.57 -15.56
C ARG A 88 7.69 -9.56 -14.10
N ILE A 89 6.39 -9.62 -13.86
CA ILE A 89 5.82 -9.66 -12.52
C ILE A 89 6.24 -10.94 -11.80
N GLU A 90 6.14 -12.09 -12.46
CA GLU A 90 6.58 -13.38 -11.93
C GLU A 90 8.06 -13.34 -11.53
N LYS A 91 8.93 -12.88 -12.44
CA LYS A 91 10.35 -12.70 -12.13
C LYS A 91 10.61 -11.71 -11.00
N CYS A 92 9.79 -10.69 -10.88
CA CYS A 92 9.90 -9.72 -9.81
C CYS A 92 9.54 -10.35 -8.46
N ILE A 93 8.40 -11.03 -8.39
CA ILE A 93 7.94 -11.70 -7.17
C ILE A 93 8.93 -12.77 -6.72
N SER A 94 9.44 -13.60 -7.65
CA SER A 94 10.37 -14.69 -7.34
C SER A 94 11.76 -14.25 -6.83
N ARG A 95 12.09 -12.97 -6.95
CA ARG A 95 13.34 -12.41 -6.40
C ARG A 95 13.29 -12.21 -4.88
N PHE A 96 12.11 -12.12 -4.31
CA PHE A 96 11.94 -11.88 -2.89
C PHE A 96 11.79 -13.18 -2.12
N SER A 97 12.52 -13.28 -1.02
CA SER A 97 12.28 -14.33 -0.04
C SER A 97 10.90 -14.11 0.63
N GLU A 98 10.36 -15.17 1.21
CA GLU A 98 9.10 -15.10 1.97
C GLU A 98 9.10 -14.03 3.08
N LYS A 99 10.28 -13.68 3.60
CA LYS A 99 10.44 -12.71 4.69
C LYS A 99 10.57 -11.26 4.23
N GLU A 100 10.89 -11.04 2.98
CA GLU A 100 11.14 -9.70 2.44
C GLU A 100 9.86 -9.02 1.97
N LEU A 101 8.98 -9.75 1.30
CA LEU A 101 7.75 -9.23 0.74
C LEU A 101 6.55 -9.60 1.64
N ASP A 102 5.78 -8.62 2.09
CA ASP A 102 4.54 -8.86 2.84
C ASP A 102 3.34 -9.09 1.92
N GLY A 103 3.38 -8.54 0.72
CA GLY A 103 2.31 -8.70 -0.25
C GLY A 103 2.50 -7.86 -1.50
N VAL A 104 1.43 -7.68 -2.24
CA VAL A 104 1.38 -6.90 -3.49
C VAL A 104 0.21 -5.93 -3.46
N LEU A 105 0.41 -4.76 -4.11
CA LEU A 105 -0.64 -3.82 -4.46
C LEU A 105 -0.97 -4.02 -5.94
N ILE A 106 -2.23 -4.36 -6.24
CA ILE A 106 -2.70 -4.59 -7.62
C ILE A 106 -3.60 -3.46 -8.09
N ARG A 107 -3.62 -3.23 -9.39
CA ARG A 107 -4.30 -2.11 -10.05
C ARG A 107 -5.28 -2.52 -11.14
N ASN A 108 -5.36 -3.80 -11.45
CA ASN A 108 -6.32 -4.34 -12.42
C ASN A 108 -6.59 -5.84 -12.18
N TRP A 109 -7.65 -6.35 -12.80
CA TRP A 109 -8.10 -7.73 -12.62
C TRP A 109 -7.20 -8.76 -13.33
N GLU A 110 -6.47 -8.36 -14.36
CA GLU A 110 -5.49 -9.21 -15.03
C GLU A 110 -4.35 -9.59 -14.09
N GLN A 111 -3.92 -8.65 -13.25
CA GLN A 111 -2.92 -8.91 -12.21
C GLN A 111 -3.44 -9.88 -11.16
N TYR A 112 -4.70 -9.70 -10.73
CA TYR A 112 -5.34 -10.65 -9.81
C TYR A 112 -5.37 -12.06 -10.38
N THR A 113 -5.79 -12.20 -11.65
CA THR A 113 -5.82 -13.50 -12.34
C THR A 113 -4.43 -14.13 -12.38
N LEU A 114 -3.40 -13.34 -12.70
CA LEU A 114 -2.01 -13.82 -12.70
C LEU A 114 -1.59 -14.31 -11.31
N LEU A 115 -1.88 -13.57 -10.25
CA LEU A 115 -1.54 -13.99 -8.88
C LEU A 115 -2.23 -15.31 -8.49
N CYS A 116 -3.49 -15.49 -8.88
CA CYS A 116 -4.18 -16.77 -8.70
C CYS A 116 -3.49 -17.92 -9.45
N GLN A 117 -3.04 -17.68 -10.69
CA GLN A 117 -2.31 -18.68 -11.49
C GLN A 117 -0.96 -19.05 -10.86
N LEU A 118 -0.28 -18.05 -10.28
CA LEU A 118 0.99 -18.24 -9.58
C LEU A 118 0.82 -18.81 -8.17
N GLN A 119 -0.40 -19.06 -7.72
CA GLN A 119 -0.72 -19.50 -6.35
C GLN A 119 -0.07 -18.59 -5.29
N PHE A 120 -0.12 -17.29 -5.53
CA PHE A 120 0.46 -16.29 -4.62
C PHE A 120 -0.24 -16.33 -3.28
N ASP A 121 0.52 -16.57 -2.21
CA ASP A 121 0.02 -16.89 -0.87
C ASP A 121 0.11 -15.73 0.15
N LYS A 122 0.60 -14.56 -0.31
CA LYS A 122 0.75 -13.38 0.55
C LYS A 122 -0.43 -12.42 0.40
N LYS A 123 -0.40 -11.35 1.19
CA LYS A 123 -1.46 -10.32 1.15
C LYS A 123 -1.60 -9.70 -0.24
N VAL A 124 -2.83 -9.55 -0.69
CA VAL A 124 -3.18 -8.82 -1.91
C VAL A 124 -4.03 -7.62 -1.51
N ILE A 125 -3.54 -6.44 -1.83
CA ILE A 125 -4.22 -5.17 -1.60
C ILE A 125 -4.64 -4.62 -2.96
N SER A 126 -5.86 -4.10 -3.05
CA SER A 126 -6.29 -3.38 -4.25
C SER A 126 -5.97 -1.91 -4.15
N ASP A 127 -5.47 -1.33 -5.23
CA ASP A 127 -5.36 0.12 -5.40
C ASP A 127 -6.75 0.74 -5.69
N ASP A 128 -6.87 2.04 -5.62
CA ASP A 128 -8.11 2.81 -5.83
C ASP A 128 -8.76 2.51 -7.19
N ASN A 129 -7.98 2.18 -8.21
CA ASN A 129 -8.43 1.81 -9.56
C ASN A 129 -9.39 0.60 -9.64
N LEU A 130 -9.48 -0.20 -8.58
CA LEU A 130 -10.43 -1.32 -8.53
C LEU A 130 -11.80 -0.92 -7.96
N TYR A 131 -11.97 0.35 -7.64
CA TYR A 131 -13.23 1.03 -7.37
C TYR A 131 -14.18 0.36 -6.38
N VAL A 132 -13.82 0.37 -5.11
CA VAL A 132 -14.69 -0.14 -4.04
C VAL A 132 -15.67 0.95 -3.58
N PHE A 133 -16.71 1.24 -4.38
CA PHE A 133 -17.67 2.32 -4.13
C PHE A 133 -18.86 1.95 -3.25
N ASN A 134 -19.11 0.66 -3.03
CA ASN A 134 -20.29 0.24 -2.30
C ASN A 134 -20.07 -1.08 -1.56
N ARG A 135 -21.04 -1.42 -0.70
CA ARG A 135 -20.96 -2.65 0.12
C ARG A 135 -20.86 -3.92 -0.71
N PHE A 136 -21.43 -3.98 -1.90
CA PHE A 136 -21.39 -5.17 -2.75
C PHE A 136 -19.99 -5.37 -3.34
N SER A 137 -19.36 -4.30 -3.84
CA SER A 137 -17.98 -4.37 -4.29
C SER A 137 -17.04 -4.69 -3.13
N LYS A 138 -17.24 -4.12 -1.93
CA LYS A 138 -16.49 -4.46 -0.72
C LYS A 138 -16.60 -5.95 -0.35
N GLU A 139 -17.81 -6.50 -0.35
CA GLU A 139 -18.03 -7.93 -0.08
C GLU A 139 -17.43 -8.82 -1.15
N PHE A 140 -17.53 -8.41 -2.41
CA PHE A 140 -16.92 -9.12 -3.53
C PHE A 140 -15.38 -9.19 -3.37
N MET A 141 -14.73 -8.07 -3.09
CA MET A 141 -13.28 -8.03 -2.86
C MET A 141 -12.86 -8.95 -1.71
N LYS A 142 -13.59 -8.91 -0.59
CA LYS A 142 -13.33 -9.83 0.53
C LYS A 142 -13.47 -11.30 0.14
N LYS A 143 -14.52 -11.65 -0.61
CA LYS A 143 -14.72 -13.04 -1.11
C LYS A 143 -13.65 -13.45 -2.11
N ALA A 144 -13.13 -12.52 -2.89
CA ALA A 144 -12.01 -12.77 -3.79
C ALA A 144 -10.66 -12.91 -3.06
N GLY A 145 -10.62 -12.72 -1.74
CA GLY A 145 -9.41 -12.94 -0.94
C GLY A 145 -8.51 -11.70 -0.79
N PHE A 146 -9.02 -10.51 -1.11
CA PHE A 146 -8.27 -9.28 -0.84
C PHE A 146 -8.17 -9.04 0.66
N SER A 147 -6.95 -8.79 1.13
CA SER A 147 -6.68 -8.50 2.53
C SER A 147 -7.17 -7.11 2.92
N GLU A 148 -6.93 -6.16 2.04
CA GLU A 148 -7.24 -4.74 2.21
C GLU A 148 -7.52 -4.13 0.83
N PHE A 149 -8.08 -2.92 0.81
CA PHE A 149 -8.33 -2.16 -0.42
C PHE A 149 -8.22 -0.67 -0.13
N THR A 150 -7.68 0.06 -1.11
CA THR A 150 -7.59 1.52 -1.08
C THR A 150 -8.97 2.10 -1.40
N ALA A 151 -9.39 3.08 -0.61
CA ALA A 151 -10.65 3.77 -0.86
C ALA A 151 -10.54 4.65 -2.12
N PRO A 152 -11.57 4.68 -2.98
CA PRO A 152 -11.59 5.60 -4.11
C PRO A 152 -11.47 7.05 -3.64
N ALA A 153 -10.64 7.84 -4.33
CA ALA A 153 -10.38 9.24 -4.01
C ALA A 153 -11.62 10.14 -4.16
N GLU A 154 -12.63 9.67 -4.87
CA GLU A 154 -13.89 10.36 -5.09
C GLU A 154 -14.84 10.32 -3.89
N LEU A 155 -14.62 9.40 -2.94
CA LEU A 155 -15.47 9.27 -1.76
C LEU A 155 -15.11 10.30 -0.70
N ASN A 156 -16.14 10.99 -0.20
CA ASN A 156 -15.95 11.88 0.94
C ASN A 156 -16.02 11.13 2.29
N GLU A 157 -15.65 11.79 3.37
CA GLU A 157 -15.59 11.19 4.71
C GLU A 157 -16.91 10.52 5.14
N SER A 158 -18.07 11.12 4.81
CA SER A 158 -19.39 10.56 5.15
C SER A 158 -19.67 9.27 4.40
N GLU A 159 -19.30 9.20 3.12
CA GLU A 159 -19.44 8.02 2.28
C GLU A 159 -18.52 6.90 2.74
N LEU A 160 -17.28 7.22 3.09
CA LEU A 160 -16.33 6.27 3.67
C LEU A 160 -16.87 5.64 4.97
N LYS A 161 -17.47 6.46 5.84
CA LYS A 161 -18.13 5.99 7.08
C LYS A 161 -19.29 5.03 6.80
N ILE A 162 -20.18 5.38 5.85
CA ILE A 162 -21.32 4.53 5.46
C ILE A 162 -20.83 3.17 4.93
N LEU A 163 -19.71 3.15 4.20
CA LEU A 163 -19.13 1.92 3.68
C LEU A 163 -18.31 1.16 4.73
N GLY A 164 -18.06 1.75 5.91
CA GLY A 164 -17.14 1.20 6.90
C GLY A 164 -15.73 1.09 6.34
N LEU A 165 -15.29 2.10 5.62
CA LEU A 165 -13.94 2.22 5.03
C LEU A 165 -13.09 3.23 5.78
N GLU A 166 -13.46 3.60 6.99
CA GLU A 166 -12.76 4.59 7.82
C GLU A 166 -11.28 4.23 8.09
N THR A 167 -10.97 2.94 7.96
CA THR A 167 -9.61 2.40 8.08
C THR A 167 -9.03 1.93 6.76
N ALA A 168 -9.70 2.19 5.63
CA ALA A 168 -9.16 1.93 4.31
C ALA A 168 -8.03 2.94 4.02
N GLU A 169 -7.01 2.47 3.34
CA GLU A 169 -5.92 3.31 2.86
C GLU A 169 -6.31 4.15 1.66
#